data_01abd926a801187b4edaa02033ef6645
#
_entry.id   01abd926a801187b4edaa02033ef6645
#
_cell.length_a   1.000
_cell.length_b   1.000
_cell.length_c   1.000
_cell.angle_alpha   90.00
_cell.angle_beta   90.00
_cell.angle_gamma   90.00
#
_symmetry.space_group_name_H-M   'P 1'
#
loop_
_entity.id
_entity.type
_entity.pdbx_description
1 polymer ?
#
loop_
_entity_poly.entity_id
_entity_poly.type
_entity_poly.pdbx_seq_one_letter_code
_entity_poly.pdbx_strand_id
1 'polypeptide(L)'
;ISLGLVGSEMCIRDRSKELFAALKGTLIPVQRVPVERINRITRKNHQGVIAFISSVTYQKTEDLVPFLFEEGKNPLFVMLDGVTDVRNFGAIARTCECAAVDAIIIPSKGSVTVNADAMKTSAGALHVLPVCREQNLKTTLQYLKDSGFRIVAATEKGDYDYTKADYTGPMCIITVSYTHLRAHETEADL
;
A
#
# COMPACT_ATOMS: atom_id res chain seq x y z
N ILE A 1 10.34 3.13 4.33
CA ILE A 1 11.08 3.89 5.37
C ILE A 1 11.36 5.29 4.81
N SER A 2 10.99 6.32 5.54
CA SER A 2 11.33 7.72 5.22
C SER A 2 12.01 8.33 6.45
N LEU A 3 13.17 8.94 6.26
CA LEU A 3 13.96 9.53 7.36
C LEU A 3 13.95 11.06 7.27
N GLY A 4 13.61 11.73 8.37
CA GLY A 4 13.77 13.18 8.51
C GLY A 4 14.93 13.51 9.45
N LEU A 5 15.89 14.32 9.00
CA LEU A 5 17.08 14.74 9.76
C LEU A 5 17.10 16.22 10.04
N VAL A 6 17.46 16.60 11.29
CA VAL A 6 17.64 17.99 11.70
C VAL A 6 18.94 18.16 12.47
N GLY A 7 19.67 19.22 12.20
CA GLY A 7 20.88 19.58 12.89
C GLY A 7 20.76 20.80 13.78
N SER A 8 21.21 20.73 15.02
CA SER A 8 21.81 21.82 15.78
C SER A 8 23.30 21.54 15.97
N GLU A 9 24.08 22.56 15.95
CA GLU A 9 25.32 22.80 15.29
C GLU A 9 26.61 22.04 15.69
N MET A 10 26.68 21.11 16.62
CA MET A 10 28.00 20.53 16.92
C MET A 10 28.07 19.01 17.18
N CYS A 11 27.06 18.42 17.78
CA CYS A 11 27.05 16.97 18.06
C CYS A 11 26.39 16.13 16.99
N ILE A 12 25.57 16.73 16.12
CA ILE A 12 24.75 16.07 15.10
C ILE A 12 25.52 15.88 13.79
N ARG A 13 26.57 16.69 13.55
CA ARG A 13 27.34 16.61 12.30
C ARG A 13 28.06 15.28 12.08
N ASP A 14 28.56 14.66 13.12
CA ASP A 14 29.29 13.38 12.97
C ASP A 14 28.33 12.21 12.89
N ARG A 15 27.30 12.16 13.74
CA ARG A 15 26.27 11.11 13.68
C ARG A 15 25.45 11.16 12.38
N SER A 16 25.20 12.36 11.85
CA SER A 16 24.53 12.47 10.55
C SER A 16 25.37 11.96 9.40
N LYS A 17 26.71 12.10 9.45
CA LYS A 17 27.61 11.52 8.45
C LYS A 17 27.57 10.01 8.45
N GLU A 18 27.60 9.38 9.62
CA GLU A 18 27.48 7.92 9.76
C GLU A 18 26.14 7.42 9.23
N LEU A 19 25.04 8.11 9.57
CA LEU A 19 23.71 7.76 9.08
C LEU A 19 23.63 7.92 7.55
N PHE A 20 24.14 9.01 6.98
CA PHE A 20 24.17 9.18 5.54
C PHE A 20 25.07 8.17 4.84
N ALA A 21 26.17 7.78 5.47
CA ALA A 21 27.05 6.72 4.96
C ALA A 21 26.32 5.37 4.95
N ALA A 22 25.60 5.04 6.01
CA ALA A 22 24.81 3.80 6.11
C ALA A 22 23.64 3.76 5.13
N LEU A 23 23.06 4.91 4.78
CA LEU A 23 21.95 5.03 3.84
C LEU A 23 22.40 5.13 2.37
N LYS A 24 23.70 5.30 2.15
CA LYS A 24 24.27 5.40 0.79
C LYS A 24 24.08 4.07 0.05
N GLY A 25 23.39 4.13 -1.09
CA GLY A 25 23.05 2.94 -1.88
C GLY A 25 21.71 2.28 -1.50
N THR A 26 20.99 2.79 -0.50
CA THR A 26 19.62 2.35 -0.21
C THR A 26 18.61 3.22 -0.95
N LEU A 27 17.43 2.65 -1.23
CA LEU A 27 16.29 3.40 -1.81
C LEU A 27 15.47 4.16 -0.76
N ILE A 28 16.04 4.39 0.43
CA ILE A 28 15.34 5.05 1.53
C ILE A 28 15.33 6.56 1.28
N PRO A 29 14.17 7.20 1.10
CA PRO A 29 14.10 8.63 0.94
C PRO A 29 14.48 9.34 2.24
N VAL A 30 15.46 10.23 2.17
CA VAL A 30 15.91 11.04 3.30
C VAL A 30 15.57 12.50 3.02
N GLN A 31 14.88 13.15 3.95
CA GLN A 31 14.53 14.55 3.86
C GLN A 31 15.13 15.33 5.03
N ARG A 32 15.82 16.43 4.73
CA ARG A 32 16.25 17.41 5.74
C ARG A 32 15.12 18.40 5.99
N VAL A 33 14.77 18.57 7.25
CA VAL A 33 13.68 19.45 7.67
C VAL A 33 14.09 20.27 8.89
N PRO A 34 13.51 21.47 9.11
CA PRO A 34 13.71 22.23 10.35
C PRO A 34 13.25 21.46 11.60
N VAL A 35 13.89 21.73 12.75
CA VAL A 35 13.59 21.05 14.03
C VAL A 35 12.13 21.23 14.45
N GLU A 36 11.57 22.38 14.15
CA GLU A 36 10.16 22.71 14.45
C GLU A 36 9.20 21.74 13.76
N ARG A 37 9.55 21.25 12.57
CA ARG A 37 8.74 20.26 11.86
C ARG A 37 8.78 18.89 12.55
N ILE A 38 9.94 18.51 13.07
CA ILE A 38 10.08 17.28 13.87
C ILE A 38 9.32 17.41 15.20
N ASN A 39 9.45 18.56 15.90
CA ASN A 39 8.76 18.82 17.16
C ASN A 39 7.22 18.81 17.04
N ARG A 40 6.66 19.06 15.84
CA ARG A 40 5.23 18.91 15.57
C ARG A 40 4.80 17.45 15.49
N ILE A 41 5.70 16.55 15.09
CA ILE A 41 5.42 15.12 14.96
C ILE A 41 5.58 14.43 16.32
N THR A 42 6.62 14.76 17.06
CA THR A 42 6.88 14.16 18.38
C THR A 42 7.57 15.16 19.31
N ARG A 43 7.15 15.15 20.59
CA ARG A 43 7.82 15.89 21.67
C ARG A 43 8.80 15.03 22.47
N LYS A 44 8.96 13.75 22.10
CA LYS A 44 9.94 12.85 22.72
C LYS A 44 11.34 13.26 22.32
N ASN A 45 12.34 12.81 23.08
CA ASN A 45 13.75 13.02 22.74
C ASN A 45 14.12 12.31 21.44
N HIS A 46 13.99 13.02 20.32
CA HIS A 46 14.23 12.49 18.96
C HIS A 46 15.66 12.66 18.47
N GLN A 47 16.51 13.36 19.24
CA GLN A 47 17.92 13.60 18.89
C GLN A 47 18.14 14.09 17.44
N GLY A 48 17.18 14.82 16.88
CA GLY A 48 17.24 15.34 15.52
C GLY A 48 16.90 14.36 14.39
N VAL A 49 16.42 13.14 14.70
CA VAL A 49 16.08 12.16 13.69
C VAL A 49 14.71 11.54 13.97
N ILE A 50 13.87 11.43 12.93
CA ILE A 50 12.64 10.61 12.95
C ILE A 50 12.69 9.67 11.76
N ALA A 51 12.41 8.40 12.01
CA ALA A 51 12.19 7.38 10.98
C ALA A 51 10.72 6.97 10.95
N PHE A 52 10.10 7.01 9.77
CA PHE A 52 8.81 6.41 9.54
C PHE A 52 9.02 5.01 8.99
N ILE A 53 8.63 4.01 9.74
CA ILE A 53 8.79 2.60 9.40
C ILE A 53 7.40 2.05 9.10
N SER A 54 7.27 1.28 8.01
CA SER A 54 6.05 0.51 7.77
C SER A 54 5.92 -0.59 8.82
N SER A 55 4.72 -0.79 9.32
CA SER A 55 4.43 -1.89 10.27
C SER A 55 4.27 -3.24 9.59
N VAL A 56 4.29 -3.28 8.26
CA VAL A 56 4.19 -4.49 7.44
C VAL A 56 5.32 -4.56 6.41
N THR A 57 5.70 -5.76 6.05
CA THR A 57 6.60 -6.01 4.91
C THR A 57 5.75 -6.03 3.65
N TYR A 58 6.01 -5.09 2.73
CA TYR A 58 5.35 -5.08 1.43
C TYR A 58 5.92 -6.19 0.54
N GLN A 59 5.02 -6.85 -0.17
CA GLN A 59 5.34 -7.84 -1.17
C GLN A 59 5.20 -7.25 -2.59
N LYS A 60 5.58 -8.04 -3.59
CA LYS A 60 5.30 -7.75 -4.99
C LYS A 60 4.27 -8.72 -5.53
N THR A 61 3.38 -8.21 -6.34
CA THR A 61 2.34 -9.02 -6.99
C THR A 61 2.96 -10.11 -7.86
N GLU A 62 4.07 -9.78 -8.55
CA GLU A 62 4.80 -10.70 -9.43
C GLU A 62 5.40 -11.92 -8.69
N ASP A 63 5.75 -11.77 -7.43
CA ASP A 63 6.28 -12.86 -6.60
C ASP A 63 5.14 -13.70 -5.97
N LEU A 64 4.02 -13.04 -5.62
CA LEU A 64 2.93 -13.69 -4.89
C LEU A 64 2.03 -14.53 -5.82
N VAL A 65 1.76 -14.08 -7.03
CA VAL A 65 0.87 -14.76 -7.97
C VAL A 65 1.34 -16.19 -8.30
N PRO A 66 2.59 -16.41 -8.73
CA PRO A 66 3.07 -17.77 -9.00
C PRO A 66 2.98 -18.67 -7.77
N PHE A 67 3.35 -18.16 -6.60
CA PHE A 67 3.29 -18.91 -5.34
C PHE A 67 1.88 -19.41 -5.02
N LEU A 68 0.86 -18.56 -5.18
CA LEU A 68 -0.53 -18.95 -4.90
C LEU A 68 -1.06 -19.97 -5.93
N PHE A 69 -0.66 -19.86 -7.20
CA PHE A 69 -1.01 -20.85 -8.20
C PHE A 69 -0.32 -22.20 -7.97
N GLU A 70 0.93 -22.19 -7.54
CA GLU A 70 1.64 -23.43 -7.15
C GLU A 70 0.98 -24.13 -5.97
N GLU A 71 0.36 -23.38 -5.05
CA GLU A 71 -0.47 -23.93 -3.97
C GLU A 71 -1.83 -24.44 -4.44
N GLY A 72 -2.16 -24.33 -5.73
CA GLY A 72 -3.45 -24.75 -6.30
C GLY A 72 -4.63 -23.85 -5.90
N LYS A 73 -4.38 -22.61 -5.47
CA LYS A 73 -5.44 -21.67 -5.10
C LYS A 73 -6.03 -20.95 -6.32
N ASN A 74 -7.26 -20.47 -6.14
CA ASN A 74 -7.88 -19.47 -7.00
C ASN A 74 -7.78 -18.12 -6.29
N PRO A 75 -6.71 -17.32 -6.52
CA PRO A 75 -6.46 -16.15 -5.71
C PRO A 75 -7.52 -15.07 -5.88
N LEU A 76 -7.92 -14.47 -4.76
CA LEU A 76 -8.76 -13.27 -4.72
C LEU A 76 -7.92 -12.09 -4.25
N PHE A 77 -7.74 -11.09 -5.11
CA PHE A 77 -7.04 -9.85 -4.78
C PHE A 77 -8.00 -8.67 -4.69
N VAL A 78 -7.66 -7.70 -3.84
CA VAL A 78 -8.34 -6.40 -3.78
C VAL A 78 -7.34 -5.31 -4.07
N MET A 79 -7.57 -4.55 -5.14
CA MET A 79 -6.76 -3.40 -5.52
C MET A 79 -7.43 -2.11 -5.08
N LEU A 80 -6.71 -1.30 -4.32
CA LEU A 80 -7.20 -0.05 -3.76
C LEU A 80 -6.50 1.13 -4.45
N ASP A 81 -7.21 1.85 -5.29
CA ASP A 81 -6.72 3.07 -5.92
C ASP A 81 -7.21 4.31 -5.18
N GLY A 82 -6.27 5.18 -4.78
CA GLY A 82 -6.57 6.46 -4.14
C GLY A 82 -7.06 6.39 -2.69
N VAL A 83 -6.96 5.26 -2.00
CA VAL A 83 -7.27 5.15 -0.56
C VAL A 83 -6.12 5.76 0.23
N THR A 84 -6.35 6.93 0.84
CA THR A 84 -5.34 7.69 1.60
C THR A 84 -5.62 7.70 3.11
N ASP A 85 -6.85 7.45 3.52
CA ASP A 85 -7.22 7.37 4.93
C ASP A 85 -6.80 6.04 5.55
N VAL A 86 -5.97 6.13 6.59
CA VAL A 86 -5.36 4.99 7.29
C VAL A 86 -6.40 4.12 8.00
N ARG A 87 -7.46 4.74 8.54
CA ARG A 87 -8.52 4.00 9.25
C ARG A 87 -9.42 3.26 8.29
N ASN A 88 -9.76 3.88 7.15
CA ASN A 88 -10.51 3.24 6.09
C ASN A 88 -9.73 2.05 5.53
N PHE A 89 -8.43 2.22 5.28
CA PHE A 89 -7.58 1.12 4.85
C PHE A 89 -7.58 -0.03 5.86
N GLY A 90 -7.42 0.25 7.15
CA GLY A 90 -7.48 -0.78 8.20
C GLY A 90 -8.82 -1.51 8.25
N ALA A 91 -9.94 -0.78 8.10
CA ALA A 91 -11.27 -1.39 8.06
C ALA A 91 -11.47 -2.28 6.83
N ILE A 92 -10.97 -1.84 5.65
CA ILE A 92 -10.98 -2.64 4.42
C ILE A 92 -10.14 -3.90 4.61
N ALA A 93 -8.92 -3.78 5.15
CA ALA A 93 -8.05 -4.92 5.37
C ALA A 93 -8.69 -5.98 6.28
N ARG A 94 -9.40 -5.54 7.34
CA ARG A 94 -10.16 -6.46 8.21
C ARG A 94 -11.27 -7.19 7.44
N THR A 95 -11.99 -6.47 6.58
CA THR A 95 -13.05 -7.09 5.76
C THR A 95 -12.46 -8.06 4.73
N CYS A 96 -11.34 -7.69 4.11
CA CYS A 96 -10.61 -8.54 3.17
C CYS A 96 -10.15 -9.84 3.82
N GLU A 97 -9.60 -9.79 5.03
CA GLU A 97 -9.18 -10.98 5.78
C GLU A 97 -10.37 -11.89 6.09
N CYS A 98 -11.49 -11.33 6.57
CA CYS A 98 -12.72 -12.10 6.82
C CYS A 98 -13.32 -12.72 5.55
N ALA A 99 -13.09 -12.11 4.38
CA ALA A 99 -13.54 -12.60 3.08
C ALA A 99 -12.53 -13.55 2.41
N ALA A 100 -11.48 -13.96 3.12
CA ALA A 100 -10.39 -14.80 2.61
C ALA A 100 -9.70 -14.22 1.35
N VAL A 101 -9.53 -12.91 1.29
CA VAL A 101 -8.72 -12.25 0.26
C VAL A 101 -7.25 -12.63 0.46
N ASP A 102 -6.57 -13.04 -0.60
CA ASP A 102 -5.18 -13.48 -0.54
C ASP A 102 -4.18 -12.32 -0.51
N ALA A 103 -4.51 -11.16 -1.08
CA ALA A 103 -3.68 -9.95 -0.98
C ALA A 103 -4.45 -8.66 -1.24
N ILE A 104 -3.93 -7.56 -0.66
CA ILE A 104 -4.32 -6.19 -1.00
C ILE A 104 -3.21 -5.56 -1.84
N ILE A 105 -3.58 -4.93 -2.95
CA ILE A 105 -2.65 -4.20 -3.83
C ILE A 105 -2.90 -2.70 -3.67
N ILE A 106 -1.84 -1.93 -3.41
CA ILE A 106 -1.88 -0.48 -3.28
C ILE A 106 -0.81 0.20 -4.13
N PRO A 107 -1.03 1.43 -4.61
CA PRO A 107 0.00 2.16 -5.33
C PRO A 107 1.10 2.64 -4.37
N SER A 108 2.31 2.78 -4.89
CA SER A 108 3.46 3.29 -4.13
C SER A 108 3.38 4.80 -3.85
N LYS A 109 2.61 5.53 -4.66
CA LYS A 109 2.36 6.98 -4.53
C LYS A 109 0.87 7.25 -4.42
N GLY A 110 0.50 8.27 -3.65
CA GLY A 110 -0.92 8.65 -3.48
C GLY A 110 -1.76 7.64 -2.69
N SER A 111 -1.12 6.78 -1.92
CA SER A 111 -1.77 5.76 -1.09
C SER A 111 -1.35 5.88 0.37
N VAL A 112 -2.05 5.18 1.21
CA VAL A 112 -1.78 5.05 2.64
C VAL A 112 -0.41 4.43 2.89
N THR A 113 0.27 4.90 3.94
CA THR A 113 1.40 4.17 4.54
C THR A 113 0.88 3.38 5.72
N VAL A 114 1.08 2.06 5.70
CA VAL A 114 0.63 1.19 6.78
C VAL A 114 1.43 1.49 8.04
N ASN A 115 0.77 2.05 9.02
CA ASN A 115 1.31 2.47 10.30
C ASN A 115 0.59 1.78 11.47
N ALA A 116 0.93 2.15 12.70
CA ALA A 116 0.32 1.58 13.90
C ALA A 116 -1.20 1.79 13.97
N ASP A 117 -1.73 2.88 13.40
CA ASP A 117 -3.17 3.14 13.39
C ASP A 117 -3.90 2.20 12.41
N ALA A 118 -3.31 1.92 11.23
CA ALA A 118 -3.81 0.90 10.31
C ALA A 118 -3.81 -0.49 10.96
N MET A 119 -2.71 -0.85 11.63
CA MET A 119 -2.59 -2.12 12.35
C MET A 119 -3.69 -2.27 13.41
N LYS A 120 -3.92 -1.23 14.19
CA LYS A 120 -4.97 -1.22 15.22
C LYS A 120 -6.37 -1.33 14.61
N THR A 121 -6.65 -0.57 13.55
CA THR A 121 -7.98 -0.53 12.92
C THR A 121 -8.28 -1.83 12.18
N SER A 122 -7.27 -2.50 11.64
CA SER A 122 -7.41 -3.80 10.98
C SER A 122 -7.66 -4.95 11.94
N ALA A 123 -7.65 -4.70 13.26
CA ALA A 123 -7.83 -5.74 14.29
C ALA A 123 -6.91 -6.96 14.11
N GLY A 124 -5.70 -6.74 13.60
CA GLY A 124 -4.71 -7.79 13.39
C GLY A 124 -4.67 -8.37 11.96
N ALA A 125 -5.65 -8.07 11.10
CA ALA A 125 -5.69 -8.60 9.73
C ALA A 125 -4.39 -8.31 8.93
N LEU A 126 -3.80 -7.14 9.10
CA LEU A 126 -2.54 -6.76 8.45
C LEU A 126 -1.30 -7.51 8.93
N HIS A 127 -1.40 -8.39 9.93
CA HIS A 127 -0.33 -9.31 10.31
C HIS A 127 -0.30 -10.55 9.43
N VAL A 128 -1.44 -10.93 8.85
CA VAL A 128 -1.59 -12.16 8.06
C VAL A 128 -1.86 -11.89 6.59
N LEU A 129 -2.59 -10.81 6.28
CA LEU A 129 -2.96 -10.45 4.92
C LEU A 129 -1.80 -9.72 4.21
N PRO A 130 -1.23 -10.30 3.15
CA PRO A 130 -0.20 -9.66 2.36
C PRO A 130 -0.63 -8.32 1.76
N VAL A 131 0.26 -7.34 1.80
CA VAL A 131 0.05 -6.04 1.14
C VAL A 131 1.11 -5.88 0.05
N CYS A 132 0.68 -5.87 -1.20
CA CYS A 132 1.52 -5.61 -2.37
C CYS A 132 1.56 -4.10 -2.64
N ARG A 133 2.75 -3.56 -2.86
CA ARG A 133 2.94 -2.14 -3.11
C ARG A 133 3.58 -1.94 -4.48
N GLU A 134 2.77 -1.45 -5.44
CA GLU A 134 3.11 -1.39 -6.84
C GLU A 134 3.38 0.03 -7.32
N GLN A 135 4.31 0.20 -8.25
CA GLN A 135 4.64 1.51 -8.80
C GLN A 135 3.61 1.99 -9.82
N ASN A 136 3.05 1.08 -10.59
CA ASN A 136 2.09 1.36 -11.65
C ASN A 136 0.98 0.30 -11.64
N LEU A 137 -0.22 0.70 -11.21
CA LEU A 137 -1.36 -0.20 -11.13
C LEU A 137 -1.82 -0.70 -12.51
N LYS A 138 -1.68 0.10 -13.58
CA LYS A 138 -2.05 -0.33 -14.95
C LYS A 138 -1.19 -1.50 -15.41
N THR A 139 0.12 -1.43 -15.19
CA THR A 139 1.04 -2.54 -15.50
C THR A 139 0.72 -3.77 -14.68
N THR A 140 0.43 -3.59 -13.39
CA THR A 140 0.03 -4.70 -12.50
C THR A 140 -1.28 -5.33 -12.95
N LEU A 141 -2.26 -4.55 -13.37
CA LEU A 141 -3.53 -5.07 -13.92
C LEU A 141 -3.31 -5.88 -15.20
N GLN A 142 -2.46 -5.38 -16.10
CA GLN A 142 -2.13 -6.13 -17.31
C GLN A 142 -1.46 -7.46 -16.96
N TYR A 143 -0.49 -7.45 -16.05
CA TYR A 143 0.16 -8.66 -15.56
C TYR A 143 -0.86 -9.67 -14.96
N LEU A 144 -1.80 -9.19 -14.13
CA LEU A 144 -2.83 -10.05 -13.55
C LEU A 144 -3.74 -10.67 -14.63
N LYS A 145 -4.14 -9.89 -15.65
CA LYS A 145 -4.91 -10.41 -16.79
C LYS A 145 -4.15 -11.48 -17.55
N ASP A 146 -2.89 -11.21 -17.89
CA ASP A 146 -2.02 -12.16 -18.60
C ASP A 146 -1.79 -13.43 -17.77
N SER A 147 -1.90 -13.34 -16.44
CA SER A 147 -1.84 -14.46 -15.49
C SER A 147 -3.19 -15.17 -15.31
N GLY A 148 -4.25 -14.77 -16.01
CA GLY A 148 -5.55 -15.42 -15.97
C GLY A 148 -6.52 -14.89 -14.91
N PHE A 149 -6.23 -13.75 -14.28
CA PHE A 149 -7.17 -13.11 -13.36
C PHE A 149 -8.30 -12.41 -14.12
N ARG A 150 -9.51 -12.56 -13.63
CA ARG A 150 -10.62 -11.69 -14.00
C ARG A 150 -10.53 -10.39 -13.22
N ILE A 151 -10.68 -9.26 -13.90
CA ILE A 151 -10.67 -7.94 -13.29
C ILE A 151 -12.10 -7.42 -13.16
N VAL A 152 -12.51 -7.07 -11.95
CA VAL A 152 -13.85 -6.52 -11.66
C VAL A 152 -13.68 -5.17 -10.97
N ALA A 153 -14.22 -4.11 -11.56
CA ALA A 153 -14.21 -2.78 -10.96
C ALA A 153 -15.51 -2.52 -10.19
N ALA A 154 -15.38 -2.23 -8.89
CA ALA A 154 -16.50 -1.79 -8.06
C ALA A 154 -16.72 -0.29 -8.29
N THR A 155 -17.71 0.06 -9.09
CA THR A 155 -18.06 1.43 -9.45
C THR A 155 -19.59 1.63 -9.43
N GLU A 156 -20.03 2.85 -9.11
CA GLU A 156 -21.45 3.22 -9.20
C GLU A 156 -21.96 3.36 -10.64
N LYS A 157 -21.07 3.39 -11.63
CA LYS A 157 -21.38 3.50 -13.07
C LYS A 157 -21.30 2.18 -13.81
N GLY A 158 -21.30 1.06 -13.09
CA GLY A 158 -21.22 -0.28 -13.68
C GLY A 158 -22.47 -0.61 -14.52
N ASP A 159 -22.27 -1.34 -15.61
CA ASP A 159 -23.35 -1.73 -16.53
C ASP A 159 -24.29 -2.79 -15.95
N TYR A 160 -23.90 -3.43 -14.85
CA TYR A 160 -24.72 -4.47 -14.21
C TYR A 160 -24.50 -4.53 -12.69
N ASP A 161 -25.48 -5.08 -12.00
CA ASP A 161 -25.45 -5.29 -10.56
C ASP A 161 -24.37 -6.31 -10.18
N TYR A 162 -23.68 -6.05 -9.05
CA TYR A 162 -22.62 -6.93 -8.54
C TYR A 162 -23.08 -8.39 -8.36
N THR A 163 -24.36 -8.63 -8.11
CA THR A 163 -24.92 -9.98 -7.96
C THR A 163 -24.92 -10.80 -9.26
N LYS A 164 -24.74 -10.15 -10.41
CA LYS A 164 -24.70 -10.79 -11.73
C LYS A 164 -23.27 -11.07 -12.21
N ALA A 165 -22.26 -10.57 -11.49
CA ALA A 165 -20.89 -10.85 -11.83
C ALA A 165 -20.55 -12.32 -11.56
N ASP A 166 -19.71 -12.89 -12.41
CA ASP A 166 -19.18 -14.23 -12.20
C ASP A 166 -17.92 -14.13 -11.32
N TYR A 167 -18.01 -14.65 -10.10
CA TYR A 167 -16.94 -14.63 -9.10
C TYR A 167 -16.15 -15.95 -9.04
N THR A 168 -16.19 -16.76 -10.10
CA THR A 168 -15.42 -18.00 -10.16
C THR A 168 -14.01 -17.80 -10.67
N GLY A 169 -13.05 -18.58 -10.14
CA GLY A 169 -11.63 -18.51 -10.55
C GLY A 169 -10.84 -17.34 -9.97
N PRO A 170 -9.58 -17.17 -10.42
CA PRO A 170 -8.72 -16.10 -9.98
C PRO A 170 -9.30 -14.72 -10.29
N MET A 171 -9.30 -13.80 -9.31
CA MET A 171 -9.98 -12.52 -9.46
C MET A 171 -9.24 -11.38 -8.77
N CYS A 172 -9.32 -10.19 -9.37
CA CYS A 172 -8.92 -8.95 -8.74
C CYS A 172 -10.09 -7.95 -8.75
N ILE A 173 -10.55 -7.58 -7.56
CA ILE A 173 -11.59 -6.54 -7.39
C ILE A 173 -10.88 -5.20 -7.19
N ILE A 174 -11.21 -4.22 -8.04
CA ILE A 174 -10.70 -2.87 -7.93
C ILE A 174 -11.73 -2.00 -7.24
N THR A 175 -11.31 -1.30 -6.18
CA THR A 175 -12.11 -0.24 -5.58
C THR A 175 -11.42 1.10 -5.82
N VAL A 176 -12.17 2.09 -6.30
CA VAL A 176 -11.67 3.43 -6.60
C VAL A 176 -12.21 4.41 -5.56
N SER A 177 -11.36 5.29 -5.05
CA SER A 177 -11.82 6.37 -4.17
C SER A 177 -12.68 7.36 -4.94
N TYR A 178 -13.79 7.80 -4.34
CA TYR A 178 -14.78 8.73 -4.92
C TYR A 178 -14.19 10.04 -5.49
N THR A 179 -12.97 10.41 -5.15
CA THR A 179 -12.35 11.67 -5.56
C THR A 179 -11.65 11.64 -6.92
N HIS A 180 -11.48 10.48 -7.56
CA HIS A 180 -10.69 10.33 -8.79
C HIS A 180 -11.40 9.70 -9.99
N LEU A 181 -12.68 9.44 -9.91
CA LEU A 181 -13.48 9.03 -11.08
C LEU A 181 -13.64 10.20 -12.05
N ARG A 182 -12.58 10.57 -12.75
CA ARG A 182 -12.71 11.26 -14.03
C ARG A 182 -13.17 10.26 -15.07
N ALA A 183 -14.32 10.55 -15.65
CA ALA A 183 -15.22 9.76 -16.46
C ALA A 183 -14.67 9.21 -17.80
N HIS A 184 -13.41 8.83 -17.94
CA HIS A 184 -12.88 8.45 -19.25
C HIS A 184 -12.08 7.15 -19.34
N GLU A 185 -12.00 6.35 -18.28
CA GLU A 185 -11.18 5.14 -18.33
C GLU A 185 -11.86 3.86 -17.75
N THR A 186 -13.17 3.87 -17.65
CA THR A 186 -13.97 2.71 -17.20
C THR A 186 -14.77 2.09 -18.33
N GLU A 187 -14.33 2.23 -19.57
CA GLU A 187 -14.93 1.45 -20.64
C GLU A 187 -14.42 0.01 -20.60
N ALA A 188 -15.35 -0.90 -20.77
CA ALA A 188 -15.26 -2.34 -20.71
C ALA A 188 -14.42 -2.98 -21.83
N ASP A 189 -13.33 -2.35 -22.23
CA ASP A 189 -12.29 -2.94 -23.09
C ASP A 189 -11.08 -3.36 -22.26
N LEU A 190 -11.38 -3.76 -21.05
CA LEU A 190 -10.44 -4.51 -20.24
C LEU A 190 -10.67 -6.00 -20.40
#